data_bce1e7f9444140190b5abde96d8ac38d
#
_entry.id   bce1e7f9444140190b5abde96d8ac38d
#
_cell.length_a   1.000
_cell.length_b   1.000
_cell.length_c   1.000
_cell.angle_alpha   90.00
_cell.angle_beta   90.00
_cell.angle_gamma   90.00
#
_symmetry.space_group_name_H-M   'P 1'
#
loop_
_entity.id
_entity.type
_entity.pdbx_description
1 polymer ?
#
loop_
_entity_poly.entity_id
_entity_poly.type
_entity_poly.pdbx_seq_one_letter_code
_entity_poly.pdbx_strand_id
1 'polypeptide(L)'
;MKHTRPVDRPLRRLRRAASVTAVAAALLAGLAPAAGAAGPEASAARAPSPGRHLDRAALQAGLDAVRDAGVYGVFSAARDGRERFDGASGTADLTTGRPVRADLRHRVGSVTKTFTAVAVLQQNAKGRVDLDRPVGDYVPDLLPGERGRKVTVRMLLNHTSGIEDYIADAFPSLRQGSTTSLDDHRFRTIRPTELIGYGVARPQRFEPGTDWSYSNTNYILLGEILRKVTGQDPERLIAKDVIRRAGLRDTYFPGTDPHIRGAHARMYESFYGLIDPPRDYSIYNMTWGGTAGALVSTPQDLNTFYRALLTGDLLPQRQLDQMRTAYDVKDETGAVVLRYGLGIFSLDTPCGPAWGHDGGVWGAGTIALSSPDGTRQFALGHNLTKYQRLNEAGTAFDPHPADAAMRDYRDQALCGRTAPQAPAKDSIEGPAALSPVLPALTAR
;
A
#
# COMPACT_ATOMS: atom_id res chain seq x y z
N MET A 1 -53.06 -0.15 -49.43
CA MET A 1 -52.87 1.22 -49.98
C MET A 1 -51.67 1.88 -49.22
N LYS A 2 -50.68 2.25 -50.04
CA LYS A 2 -49.60 3.19 -49.82
C LYS A 2 -48.54 2.90 -48.71
N HIS A 3 -47.43 2.41 -49.21
CA HIS A 3 -46.07 2.47 -48.67
C HIS A 3 -45.56 3.89 -48.46
N THR A 4 -44.81 4.16 -47.38
CA THR A 4 -43.72 5.13 -47.42
C THR A 4 -42.54 4.63 -46.57
N ARG A 5 -41.39 4.45 -47.21
CA ARG A 5 -40.07 4.19 -46.64
C ARG A 5 -39.46 5.51 -46.14
N PRO A 6 -38.63 5.51 -45.08
CA PRO A 6 -37.74 6.65 -44.78
C PRO A 6 -36.40 6.48 -45.48
N VAL A 7 -35.85 7.61 -45.84
CA VAL A 7 -34.67 7.86 -46.65
C VAL A 7 -33.42 7.78 -45.80
N ASP A 8 -32.41 7.02 -46.29
CA ASP A 8 -31.02 7.02 -45.81
C ASP A 8 -30.31 8.36 -46.07
N ARG A 9 -29.60 8.88 -45.10
CA ARG A 9 -28.60 9.93 -45.26
C ARG A 9 -27.23 9.43 -44.77
N PRO A 10 -26.17 9.54 -45.58
CA PRO A 10 -24.82 9.10 -45.23
C PRO A 10 -24.08 10.16 -44.41
N LEU A 11 -23.44 9.73 -43.29
CA LEU A 11 -22.54 10.55 -42.51
C LEU A 11 -21.17 10.67 -43.20
N ARG A 12 -20.80 11.92 -43.51
CA ARG A 12 -19.49 12.31 -44.06
C ARG A 12 -18.37 12.09 -43.05
N ARG A 13 -17.42 11.28 -43.41
CA ARG A 13 -16.10 11.17 -42.76
C ARG A 13 -15.26 12.40 -43.10
N LEU A 14 -14.88 13.19 -42.12
CA LEU A 14 -13.85 14.21 -42.19
C LEU A 14 -12.49 13.61 -41.83
N ARG A 15 -11.67 13.39 -42.83
CA ARG A 15 -10.22 13.16 -42.69
C ARG A 15 -9.55 14.51 -42.41
N ARG A 16 -8.78 14.64 -41.33
CA ARG A 16 -7.79 15.71 -41.17
C ARG A 16 -6.41 15.16 -41.42
N ALA A 17 -5.76 15.79 -42.39
CA ALA A 17 -4.41 15.52 -42.83
C ALA A 17 -3.38 16.08 -41.86
N ALA A 18 -2.28 15.34 -41.71
CA ALA A 18 -1.06 15.76 -41.07
C ALA A 18 -0.31 16.77 -41.95
N SER A 19 0.21 17.83 -41.35
CA SER A 19 1.19 18.70 -41.98
C SER A 19 2.48 18.64 -41.19
N VAL A 20 3.48 18.08 -41.83
CA VAL A 20 4.90 18.10 -41.45
C VAL A 20 5.48 19.43 -41.91
N THR A 21 6.16 20.14 -41.03
CA THR A 21 7.03 21.26 -41.43
C THR A 21 8.39 21.06 -40.78
N ALA A 22 9.37 20.73 -41.62
CA ALA A 22 10.78 20.73 -41.33
C ALA A 22 11.34 22.16 -41.51
N VAL A 23 12.18 22.65 -40.61
CA VAL A 23 13.07 23.79 -40.89
C VAL A 23 14.48 23.44 -40.45
N ALA A 24 15.37 23.75 -41.34
CA ALA A 24 16.76 23.35 -41.47
C ALA A 24 17.71 24.10 -40.54
N ALA A 25 18.89 23.48 -40.40
CA ALA A 25 20.10 23.93 -39.73
C ALA A 25 20.73 25.19 -40.36
N ALA A 26 21.41 26.00 -39.51
CA ALA A 26 22.50 26.85 -39.96
C ALA A 26 23.63 26.80 -38.94
N LEU A 27 24.77 26.35 -39.44
CA LEU A 27 26.12 26.43 -38.86
C LEU A 27 26.61 27.86 -38.86
N LEU A 28 27.31 28.29 -37.77
CA LEU A 28 28.42 29.22 -37.87
C LEU A 28 29.43 28.96 -36.72
N ALA A 29 30.66 28.77 -37.19
CA ALA A 29 31.86 28.56 -36.42
C ALA A 29 32.44 29.90 -35.91
N GLY A 30 33.18 29.83 -34.81
CA GLY A 30 34.31 30.72 -34.68
C GLY A 30 34.59 31.38 -33.32
N LEU A 31 35.80 31.10 -32.82
CA LEU A 31 36.62 31.86 -31.93
C LEU A 31 36.60 31.52 -30.42
N ALA A 32 37.67 30.83 -30.04
CA ALA A 32 38.16 30.85 -28.65
C ALA A 32 38.81 32.21 -28.34
N PRO A 33 38.76 32.64 -27.11
CA PRO A 33 39.96 33.21 -26.49
C PRO A 33 40.25 32.71 -25.07
N ALA A 34 41.53 32.53 -24.84
CA ALA A 34 42.35 32.88 -23.70
C ALA A 34 41.93 32.41 -22.28
N ALA A 35 42.85 31.64 -21.71
CA ALA A 35 42.98 31.35 -20.30
C ALA A 35 42.86 32.60 -19.41
N GLY A 36 41.87 32.60 -18.53
CA GLY A 36 41.72 33.54 -17.42
C GLY A 36 41.84 32.80 -16.11
N ALA A 37 42.64 33.33 -15.19
CA ALA A 37 43.04 32.78 -13.92
C ALA A 37 41.90 32.22 -13.06
N ALA A 38 42.18 31.07 -12.45
CA ALA A 38 41.34 30.45 -11.41
C ALA A 38 41.25 31.40 -10.20
N GLY A 39 40.05 31.97 -10.00
CA GLY A 39 39.65 32.55 -8.73
C GLY A 39 39.26 31.43 -7.75
N PRO A 40 39.34 31.63 -6.43
CA PRO A 40 39.02 30.61 -5.47
C PRO A 40 37.54 30.20 -5.62
N GLU A 41 37.32 28.92 -5.86
CA GLU A 41 35.97 28.32 -5.81
C GLU A 41 35.34 28.68 -4.47
N ALA A 42 34.29 29.49 -4.52
CA ALA A 42 33.41 29.67 -3.39
C ALA A 42 32.80 28.27 -3.09
N SER A 43 33.30 27.67 -2.03
CA SER A 43 32.72 26.46 -1.44
C SER A 43 31.23 26.70 -1.28
N ALA A 44 30.44 26.10 -2.15
CA ALA A 44 28.99 26.07 -1.99
C ALA A 44 28.69 25.49 -0.59
N ALA A 45 28.27 26.36 0.32
CA ALA A 45 27.90 25.97 1.66
C ALA A 45 26.89 24.86 1.54
N ARG A 46 27.32 23.63 1.84
CA ARG A 46 26.48 22.45 1.92
C ARG A 46 25.36 22.80 2.89
N ALA A 47 24.11 22.83 2.39
CA ALA A 47 22.95 23.06 3.23
C ALA A 47 23.08 22.19 4.48
N PRO A 48 22.85 22.71 5.69
CA PRO A 48 23.00 21.93 6.91
C PRO A 48 22.15 20.68 6.76
N SER A 49 22.77 19.52 6.88
CA SER A 49 22.07 18.24 6.96
C SER A 49 21.04 18.38 8.06
N PRO A 50 19.74 18.05 7.84
CA PRO A 50 18.73 18.12 8.87
C PRO A 50 19.25 17.39 10.10
N GLY A 51 19.13 18.03 11.28
CA GLY A 51 19.70 17.53 12.52
C GLY A 51 19.39 16.07 12.74
N ARG A 52 20.40 15.26 13.01
CA ARG A 52 20.31 13.81 13.24
C ARG A 52 19.70 13.49 14.61
N HIS A 53 18.62 14.16 14.98
CA HIS A 53 17.95 13.91 16.25
C HIS A 53 16.44 13.84 16.08
N LEU A 54 15.83 12.82 16.70
CA LEU A 54 14.38 12.71 16.82
C LEU A 54 13.90 13.72 17.86
N ASP A 55 13.13 14.72 17.43
CA ASP A 55 12.44 15.62 18.36
C ASP A 55 11.30 14.89 19.06
N ARG A 56 11.59 14.36 20.25
CA ARG A 56 10.65 13.54 21.03
C ARG A 56 9.40 14.33 21.43
N ALA A 57 9.55 15.63 21.71
CA ALA A 57 8.43 16.48 22.11
C ALA A 57 7.50 16.73 20.93
N ALA A 58 8.05 17.07 19.75
CA ALA A 58 7.29 17.25 18.55
C ALA A 58 6.61 15.94 18.09
N LEU A 59 7.29 14.79 18.21
CA LEU A 59 6.71 13.50 17.90
C LEU A 59 5.55 13.13 18.83
N GLN A 60 5.68 13.38 20.13
CA GLN A 60 4.56 13.14 21.07
C GLN A 60 3.39 14.08 20.80
N ALA A 61 3.66 15.37 20.58
CA ALA A 61 2.63 16.35 20.22
C ALA A 61 1.90 15.98 18.92
N GLY A 62 2.61 15.42 17.93
CA GLY A 62 2.01 14.91 16.71
C GLY A 62 1.05 13.72 16.93
N LEU A 63 1.40 12.77 17.81
CA LEU A 63 0.49 11.69 18.20
C LEU A 63 -0.75 12.22 18.96
N ASP A 64 -0.54 13.22 19.82
CA ASP A 64 -1.64 13.87 20.53
C ASP A 64 -2.59 14.58 19.54
N ALA A 65 -2.05 15.25 18.51
CA ALA A 65 -2.84 15.87 17.46
C ALA A 65 -3.68 14.86 16.65
N VAL A 66 -3.13 13.66 16.37
CA VAL A 66 -3.89 12.58 15.71
C VAL A 66 -5.06 12.11 16.59
N ARG A 67 -4.84 11.93 17.90
CA ARG A 67 -5.92 11.62 18.86
C ARG A 67 -6.97 12.75 18.90
N ASP A 68 -6.53 13.98 19.02
CA ASP A 68 -7.41 15.15 19.15
C ASP A 68 -8.22 15.39 17.87
N ALA A 69 -7.72 14.91 16.73
CA ALA A 69 -8.44 14.87 15.46
C ALA A 69 -9.50 13.75 15.39
N GLY A 70 -9.71 12.96 16.45
CA GLY A 70 -10.81 11.99 16.56
C GLY A 70 -10.41 10.53 16.44
N VAL A 71 -9.12 10.19 16.28
CA VAL A 71 -8.66 8.80 16.32
C VAL A 71 -8.60 8.31 17.76
N TYR A 72 -9.26 7.19 18.08
CA TYR A 72 -9.39 6.71 19.45
C TYR A 72 -8.06 6.37 20.10
N GLY A 73 -7.17 5.72 19.34
CA GLY A 73 -5.85 5.35 19.80
C GLY A 73 -4.85 5.24 18.66
N VAL A 74 -3.67 5.82 18.87
CA VAL A 74 -2.57 5.83 17.91
C VAL A 74 -1.27 5.48 18.63
N PHE A 75 -0.43 4.71 17.98
CA PHE A 75 0.85 4.26 18.54
C PHE A 75 1.88 4.13 17.42
N SER A 76 3.12 4.47 17.71
CA SER A 76 4.14 4.59 16.69
C SER A 76 5.53 4.30 17.22
N ALA A 77 6.40 3.92 16.30
CA ALA A 77 7.85 3.90 16.47
C ALA A 77 8.51 4.72 15.35
N ALA A 78 9.45 5.58 15.71
CA ALA A 78 10.33 6.27 14.79
C ALA A 78 11.79 5.93 15.12
N ARG A 79 12.63 5.92 14.08
CA ARG A 79 14.05 5.62 14.22
C ARG A 79 14.88 6.50 13.30
N ASP A 80 16.01 7.01 13.81
CA ASP A 80 17.06 7.66 13.03
C ASP A 80 18.42 7.10 13.46
N GLY A 81 19.01 6.27 12.62
CA GLY A 81 20.24 5.56 12.97
C GLY A 81 20.08 4.69 14.22
N ARG A 82 20.67 5.14 15.34
CA ARG A 82 20.58 4.46 16.65
C ARG A 82 19.48 5.04 17.56
N GLU A 83 19.03 6.24 17.27
CA GLU A 83 17.97 6.88 18.04
C GLU A 83 16.63 6.21 17.79
N ARG A 84 15.79 6.16 18.83
CA ARG A 84 14.46 5.58 18.79
C ARG A 84 13.50 6.44 19.57
N PHE A 85 12.30 6.56 19.02
CA PHE A 85 11.13 7.09 19.70
C PHE A 85 10.03 6.05 19.60
N ASP A 86 9.45 5.70 20.73
CA ASP A 86 8.27 4.88 20.85
C ASP A 86 7.23 5.71 21.60
N GLY A 87 6.10 6.01 20.97
CA GLY A 87 5.07 6.88 21.51
C GLY A 87 3.67 6.35 21.25
N ALA A 88 2.73 6.83 22.05
CA ALA A 88 1.32 6.49 21.93
C ALA A 88 0.44 7.61 22.47
N SER A 89 -0.80 7.71 21.96
CA SER A 89 -1.80 8.64 22.47
C SER A 89 -3.20 8.07 22.32
N GLY A 90 -4.07 8.35 23.30
CA GLY A 90 -5.47 7.93 23.28
C GLY A 90 -5.75 6.60 23.97
N THR A 91 -6.84 5.95 23.53
CA THR A 91 -7.49 4.83 24.23
C THR A 91 -7.41 3.55 23.41
N ALA A 92 -6.90 2.49 24.04
CA ALA A 92 -6.81 1.15 23.45
C ALA A 92 -8.11 0.36 23.56
N ASP A 93 -8.95 0.67 24.52
CA ASP A 93 -10.22 -0.01 24.78
C ASP A 93 -11.24 1.00 25.34
N LEU A 94 -12.22 1.37 24.54
CA LEU A 94 -13.24 2.35 24.90
C LEU A 94 -14.15 1.88 26.05
N THR A 95 -14.29 0.57 26.23
CA THR A 95 -15.15 0.02 27.30
C THR A 95 -14.51 0.17 28.67
N THR A 96 -13.19 0.01 28.73
CA THR A 96 -12.44 0.04 30.00
C THR A 96 -11.69 1.35 30.24
N GLY A 97 -11.57 2.20 29.21
CA GLY A 97 -10.74 3.40 29.24
C GLY A 97 -9.23 3.10 29.24
N ARG A 98 -8.82 1.85 28.94
CA ARG A 98 -7.41 1.45 28.96
C ARG A 98 -6.61 2.25 27.93
N PRO A 99 -5.50 2.91 28.34
CA PRO A 99 -4.69 3.72 27.43
C PRO A 99 -3.93 2.86 26.43
N VAL A 100 -3.63 3.48 25.26
CA VAL A 100 -2.73 2.90 24.27
C VAL A 100 -1.30 2.88 24.79
N ARG A 101 -0.53 1.87 24.36
CA ARG A 101 0.91 1.77 24.58
C ARG A 101 1.61 1.59 23.23
N ALA A 102 2.84 2.05 23.13
CA ALA A 102 3.60 2.02 21.88
C ALA A 102 3.96 0.60 21.40
N ASP A 103 3.98 -0.38 22.30
CA ASP A 103 4.39 -1.77 22.06
C ASP A 103 3.22 -2.71 21.72
N LEU A 104 2.03 -2.18 21.45
CA LEU A 104 0.86 -3.00 21.14
C LEU A 104 0.99 -3.67 19.79
N ARG A 105 0.59 -4.95 19.75
CA ARG A 105 0.40 -5.68 18.50
C ARG A 105 -0.90 -5.26 17.83
N HIS A 106 -0.89 -5.26 16.50
CA HIS A 106 -2.09 -4.99 15.73
C HIS A 106 -2.05 -5.73 14.38
N ARG A 107 -3.17 -5.80 13.70
CA ARG A 107 -3.25 -6.34 12.35
C ARG A 107 -2.72 -5.30 11.37
N VAL A 108 -1.68 -5.65 10.61
CA VAL A 108 -0.97 -4.69 9.75
C VAL A 108 -1.49 -4.67 8.30
N GLY A 109 -2.54 -5.45 8.02
CA GLY A 109 -3.17 -5.44 6.71
C GLY A 109 -2.18 -5.64 5.57
N SER A 110 -2.28 -4.80 4.57
CA SER A 110 -1.52 -4.91 3.32
C SER A 110 -0.01 -4.73 3.45
N VAL A 111 0.52 -4.27 4.58
CA VAL A 111 1.97 -4.35 4.85
C VAL A 111 2.47 -5.80 4.70
N THR A 112 1.58 -6.80 4.91
CA THR A 112 1.84 -8.23 4.61
C THR A 112 2.36 -8.45 3.19
N LYS A 113 1.93 -7.64 2.22
CA LYS A 113 2.35 -7.79 0.81
C LYS A 113 3.85 -7.62 0.63
N THR A 114 4.48 -6.71 1.36
CA THR A 114 5.94 -6.54 1.29
C THR A 114 6.66 -7.80 1.78
N PHE A 115 6.16 -8.45 2.84
CA PHE A 115 6.73 -9.72 3.32
C PHE A 115 6.58 -10.85 2.28
N THR A 116 5.42 -10.94 1.65
CA THR A 116 5.15 -11.91 0.57
C THR A 116 6.04 -11.64 -0.64
N ALA A 117 6.18 -10.38 -1.06
CA ALA A 117 7.05 -9.99 -2.17
C ALA A 117 8.52 -10.33 -1.88
N VAL A 118 9.01 -10.09 -0.66
CA VAL A 118 10.37 -10.50 -0.26
C VAL A 118 10.55 -12.01 -0.40
N ALA A 119 9.59 -12.82 0.03
CA ALA A 119 9.65 -14.27 -0.12
C ALA A 119 9.68 -14.69 -1.61
N VAL A 120 8.88 -14.07 -2.47
CA VAL A 120 8.89 -14.31 -3.93
C VAL A 120 10.24 -13.95 -4.53
N LEU A 121 10.78 -12.77 -4.19
CA LEU A 121 12.08 -12.30 -4.68
C LEU A 121 13.25 -13.14 -4.16
N GLN A 122 13.15 -13.71 -2.97
CA GLN A 122 14.11 -14.72 -2.50
C GLN A 122 14.06 -16.02 -3.34
N GLN A 123 12.88 -16.45 -3.80
CA GLN A 123 12.79 -17.59 -4.72
C GLN A 123 13.26 -17.21 -6.14
N ASN A 124 13.06 -15.96 -6.56
CA ASN A 124 13.65 -15.42 -7.80
C ASN A 124 15.17 -15.45 -7.75
N ALA A 125 15.78 -15.01 -6.66
CA ALA A 125 17.24 -15.06 -6.46
C ALA A 125 17.80 -16.49 -6.51
N LYS A 126 16.98 -17.51 -6.13
CA LYS A 126 17.32 -18.95 -6.19
C LYS A 126 16.99 -19.58 -7.56
N GLY A 127 16.53 -18.80 -8.56
CA GLY A 127 16.15 -19.29 -9.88
C GLY A 127 14.87 -20.16 -9.92
N ARG A 128 14.08 -20.19 -8.83
CA ARG A 128 12.84 -20.98 -8.74
C ARG A 128 11.61 -20.23 -9.26
N VAL A 129 11.65 -18.90 -9.25
CA VAL A 129 10.64 -18.03 -9.78
C VAL A 129 11.27 -17.06 -10.78
N ASP A 130 10.77 -17.04 -11.99
CA ASP A 130 11.06 -16.01 -12.97
C ASP A 130 9.93 -14.96 -12.92
N LEU A 131 10.28 -13.70 -12.74
CA LEU A 131 9.29 -12.62 -12.58
C LEU A 131 8.51 -12.35 -13.87
N ASP A 132 9.09 -12.61 -15.02
CA ASP A 132 8.49 -12.33 -16.32
C ASP A 132 7.82 -13.56 -16.96
N ARG A 133 7.89 -14.70 -16.25
CA ARG A 133 7.20 -15.94 -16.64
C ARG A 133 5.70 -15.84 -16.39
N PRO A 134 4.86 -16.40 -17.29
CA PRO A 134 3.42 -16.49 -17.11
C PRO A 134 3.01 -17.22 -15.81
N VAL A 135 2.00 -16.68 -15.13
CA VAL A 135 1.44 -17.27 -13.89
C VAL A 135 0.87 -18.68 -14.16
N GLY A 136 0.28 -18.89 -15.33
CA GLY A 136 -0.26 -20.18 -15.73
C GLY A 136 0.79 -21.30 -15.82
N ASP A 137 2.08 -20.98 -15.96
CA ASP A 137 3.15 -21.98 -15.93
C ASP A 137 3.40 -22.51 -14.52
N TYR A 138 3.02 -21.77 -13.48
CA TYR A 138 3.16 -22.18 -12.09
C TYR A 138 1.88 -22.80 -11.53
N VAL A 139 0.73 -22.13 -11.80
CA VAL A 139 -0.58 -22.47 -11.20
C VAL A 139 -1.68 -22.48 -12.27
N PRO A 140 -1.61 -23.38 -13.31
CA PRO A 140 -2.53 -23.38 -14.43
C PRO A 140 -4.00 -23.55 -14.04
N ASP A 141 -4.27 -24.29 -12.97
CA ASP A 141 -5.63 -24.56 -12.49
C ASP A 141 -6.26 -23.33 -11.79
N LEU A 142 -5.44 -22.40 -11.28
CA LEU A 142 -5.91 -21.21 -10.56
C LEU A 142 -6.07 -19.99 -11.47
N LEU A 143 -5.28 -19.91 -12.54
CA LEU A 143 -5.40 -18.86 -13.55
C LEU A 143 -5.33 -19.50 -14.96
N PRO A 144 -6.43 -20.11 -15.40
CA PRO A 144 -6.44 -20.83 -16.69
C PRO A 144 -6.53 -19.91 -17.90
N GLY A 145 -6.30 -20.49 -19.08
CA GLY A 145 -6.57 -19.88 -20.37
C GLY A 145 -5.62 -18.73 -20.72
N GLU A 146 -6.16 -17.73 -21.41
CA GLU A 146 -5.37 -16.61 -21.94
C GLU A 146 -4.79 -15.74 -20.81
N ARG A 147 -5.54 -15.52 -19.74
CA ARG A 147 -5.04 -14.77 -18.56
C ARG A 147 -3.80 -15.41 -17.98
N GLY A 148 -3.81 -16.75 -17.79
CA GLY A 148 -2.65 -17.48 -17.28
C GLY A 148 -1.42 -17.37 -18.16
N ARG A 149 -1.60 -17.24 -19.48
CA ARG A 149 -0.49 -17.06 -20.45
C ARG A 149 0.01 -15.62 -20.54
N LYS A 150 -0.83 -14.61 -20.27
CA LYS A 150 -0.47 -13.19 -20.40
C LYS A 150 0.01 -12.56 -19.10
N VAL A 151 -0.60 -12.92 -17.98
CA VAL A 151 -0.25 -12.33 -16.66
C VAL A 151 1.05 -12.94 -16.18
N THR A 152 2.05 -12.11 -15.88
CA THR A 152 3.33 -12.52 -15.31
C THR A 152 3.36 -12.38 -13.79
N VAL A 153 4.33 -13.02 -13.13
CA VAL A 153 4.55 -12.87 -11.68
C VAL A 153 4.83 -11.41 -11.31
N ARG A 154 5.57 -10.67 -12.15
CA ARG A 154 5.83 -9.24 -11.98
C ARG A 154 4.54 -8.44 -11.94
N MET A 155 3.60 -8.73 -12.84
CA MET A 155 2.30 -8.04 -12.90
C MET A 155 1.43 -8.32 -11.67
N LEU A 156 1.56 -9.48 -11.04
CA LEU A 156 0.93 -9.73 -9.74
C LEU A 156 1.55 -8.87 -8.63
N LEU A 157 2.89 -8.79 -8.58
CA LEU A 157 3.63 -8.07 -7.55
C LEU A 157 3.38 -6.56 -7.58
N ASN A 158 3.25 -5.96 -8.77
CA ASN A 158 3.09 -4.51 -8.95
C ASN A 158 1.66 -4.06 -9.30
N HIS A 159 0.68 -4.98 -9.25
CA HIS A 159 -0.74 -4.69 -9.52
C HIS A 159 -1.08 -4.24 -10.96
N THR A 160 -0.27 -4.63 -11.95
CA THR A 160 -0.58 -4.39 -13.37
C THR A 160 -1.21 -5.60 -14.04
N SER A 161 -1.69 -6.58 -13.30
CA SER A 161 -2.29 -7.81 -13.82
C SER A 161 -3.69 -7.61 -14.43
N GLY A 162 -4.44 -6.60 -14.00
CA GLY A 162 -5.85 -6.39 -14.31
C GLY A 162 -6.82 -7.41 -13.68
N ILE A 163 -6.35 -8.29 -12.79
CA ILE A 163 -7.20 -9.25 -12.08
C ILE A 163 -7.99 -8.51 -10.98
N GLU A 164 -9.30 -8.75 -10.92
CA GLU A 164 -10.18 -8.13 -9.93
C GLU A 164 -9.87 -8.53 -8.49
N ASP A 165 -10.21 -7.63 -7.56
CA ASP A 165 -10.09 -7.88 -6.13
C ASP A 165 -11.25 -8.76 -5.62
N TYR A 166 -10.93 -9.78 -4.83
CA TYR A 166 -11.91 -10.74 -4.32
C TYR A 166 -12.78 -10.19 -3.18
N ILE A 167 -12.38 -9.10 -2.48
CA ILE A 167 -12.99 -8.70 -1.19
C ILE A 167 -14.49 -8.48 -1.31
N ALA A 168 -14.94 -7.79 -2.36
CA ALA A 168 -16.36 -7.51 -2.55
C ALA A 168 -17.19 -8.75 -2.95
N ASP A 169 -16.58 -9.86 -3.33
CA ASP A 169 -17.23 -11.14 -3.57
C ASP A 169 -17.17 -12.07 -2.35
N ALA A 170 -16.08 -11.99 -1.58
CA ALA A 170 -15.98 -12.67 -0.29
C ALA A 170 -16.96 -12.09 0.75
N PHE A 171 -17.29 -10.80 0.64
CA PHE A 171 -18.22 -10.08 1.52
C PHE A 171 -19.25 -9.29 0.68
N PRO A 172 -20.21 -9.96 0.03
CA PRO A 172 -21.03 -9.36 -1.04
C PRO A 172 -21.94 -8.22 -0.58
N SER A 173 -22.35 -8.16 0.69
CA SER A 173 -23.17 -7.05 1.19
C SER A 173 -22.43 -5.70 1.16
N LEU A 174 -21.08 -5.70 1.10
CA LEU A 174 -20.29 -4.48 0.98
C LEU A 174 -20.62 -3.69 -0.30
N ARG A 175 -20.97 -4.41 -1.39
CA ARG A 175 -21.45 -3.77 -2.64
C ARG A 175 -22.78 -3.05 -2.48
N GLN A 176 -23.54 -3.38 -1.44
CA GLN A 176 -24.82 -2.78 -1.11
C GLN A 176 -24.69 -1.75 0.02
N GLY A 177 -23.44 -1.40 0.41
CA GLY A 177 -23.17 -0.52 1.53
C GLY A 177 -23.66 -1.10 2.87
N SER A 178 -23.58 -2.42 3.05
CA SER A 178 -23.95 -3.12 4.27
C SER A 178 -22.81 -4.00 4.78
N THR A 179 -22.68 -4.11 6.11
CA THR A 179 -21.67 -4.96 6.75
C THR A 179 -22.17 -6.37 7.08
N THR A 180 -23.42 -6.71 6.72
CA THR A 180 -24.07 -7.97 7.11
C THR A 180 -23.23 -9.20 6.78
N SER A 181 -22.74 -9.32 5.54
CA SER A 181 -21.92 -10.49 5.16
C SER A 181 -20.55 -10.51 5.86
N LEU A 182 -20.02 -9.35 6.27
CA LEU A 182 -18.83 -9.28 7.09
C LEU A 182 -19.10 -9.80 8.50
N ASP A 183 -20.21 -9.38 9.11
CA ASP A 183 -20.62 -9.81 10.44
C ASP A 183 -20.91 -11.32 10.47
N ASP A 184 -21.64 -11.83 9.47
CA ASP A 184 -22.02 -13.24 9.36
C ASP A 184 -20.82 -14.17 9.11
N HIS A 185 -19.82 -13.68 8.34
CA HIS A 185 -18.67 -14.48 7.92
C HIS A 185 -17.38 -14.18 8.69
N ARG A 186 -17.40 -13.31 9.69
CA ARG A 186 -16.19 -12.86 10.40
C ARG A 186 -15.35 -13.98 11.02
N PHE A 187 -15.94 -15.14 11.29
CA PHE A 187 -15.24 -16.30 11.85
C PHE A 187 -15.04 -17.44 10.84
N ARG A 188 -15.53 -17.27 9.62
CA ARG A 188 -15.38 -18.26 8.56
C ARG A 188 -13.92 -18.40 8.15
N THR A 189 -13.46 -19.64 8.02
CA THR A 189 -12.19 -19.95 7.35
C THR A 189 -12.42 -19.99 5.83
N ILE A 190 -11.73 -19.11 5.10
CA ILE A 190 -11.82 -19.05 3.64
C ILE A 190 -10.49 -19.55 3.05
N ARG A 191 -10.58 -20.53 2.14
CA ARG A 191 -9.38 -21.11 1.51
C ARG A 191 -8.79 -20.15 0.45
N PRO A 192 -7.46 -20.13 0.26
CA PRO A 192 -6.82 -19.32 -0.78
C PRO A 192 -7.42 -19.54 -2.19
N THR A 193 -7.71 -20.81 -2.55
CA THR A 193 -8.31 -21.15 -3.85
C THR A 193 -9.72 -20.58 -4.03
N GLU A 194 -10.48 -20.44 -2.96
CA GLU A 194 -11.80 -19.79 -2.97
C GLU A 194 -11.68 -18.30 -3.21
N LEU A 195 -10.74 -17.62 -2.52
CA LEU A 195 -10.46 -16.20 -2.72
C LEU A 195 -10.00 -15.90 -4.16
N ILE A 196 -9.08 -16.71 -4.69
CA ILE A 196 -8.64 -16.60 -6.08
C ILE A 196 -9.82 -16.79 -7.03
N GLY A 197 -10.67 -17.79 -6.76
CA GLY A 197 -11.87 -18.06 -7.56
C GLY A 197 -12.80 -16.85 -7.68
N TYR A 198 -13.01 -16.11 -6.61
CA TYR A 198 -13.80 -14.87 -6.63
C TYR A 198 -13.20 -13.82 -7.57
N GLY A 199 -11.90 -13.51 -7.45
CA GLY A 199 -11.26 -12.50 -8.29
C GLY A 199 -11.15 -12.92 -9.75
N VAL A 200 -10.85 -14.20 -10.02
CA VAL A 200 -10.71 -14.74 -11.39
C VAL A 200 -12.06 -14.92 -12.08
N ALA A 201 -13.16 -15.13 -11.35
CA ALA A 201 -14.51 -15.21 -11.94
C ALA A 201 -14.98 -13.87 -12.52
N ARG A 202 -14.37 -12.76 -12.13
CA ARG A 202 -14.70 -11.43 -12.66
C ARG A 202 -14.04 -11.16 -14.00
N PRO A 203 -14.63 -10.30 -14.85
CA PRO A 203 -13.99 -9.81 -16.06
C PRO A 203 -12.62 -9.19 -15.76
N GLN A 204 -11.71 -9.30 -16.71
CA GLN A 204 -10.43 -8.60 -16.68
C GLN A 204 -10.67 -7.08 -16.72
N ARG A 205 -10.04 -6.31 -15.84
CA ARG A 205 -10.23 -4.84 -15.79
C ARG A 205 -9.61 -4.14 -17.00
N PHE A 206 -8.44 -4.61 -17.41
CA PHE A 206 -7.66 -4.10 -18.55
C PHE A 206 -6.69 -5.19 -19.04
N GLU A 207 -6.11 -5.03 -20.21
CA GLU A 207 -5.09 -5.93 -20.73
C GLU A 207 -3.86 -5.95 -19.81
N PRO A 208 -3.34 -7.13 -19.44
CA PRO A 208 -2.22 -7.26 -18.52
C PRO A 208 -1.02 -6.38 -18.92
N GLY A 209 -0.52 -5.61 -17.97
CA GLY A 209 0.61 -4.71 -18.14
C GLY A 209 0.27 -3.31 -18.68
N THR A 210 -0.97 -3.01 -19.05
CA THR A 210 -1.34 -1.73 -19.70
C THR A 210 -1.79 -0.66 -18.73
N ASP A 211 -2.23 -1.05 -17.53
CA ASP A 211 -2.74 -0.13 -16.51
C ASP A 211 -2.48 -0.69 -15.10
N TRP A 212 -2.91 0.04 -14.09
CA TRP A 212 -2.72 -0.30 -12.68
C TRP A 212 -4.06 -0.40 -11.94
N SER A 213 -4.23 -1.48 -11.18
CA SER A 213 -5.37 -1.63 -10.27
C SER A 213 -4.98 -2.54 -9.11
N TYR A 214 -5.08 -2.00 -7.90
CA TYR A 214 -4.80 -2.75 -6.69
C TYR A 214 -5.71 -3.98 -6.56
N SER A 215 -5.12 -5.16 -6.31
CA SER A 215 -5.86 -6.41 -6.17
C SER A 215 -5.22 -7.33 -5.13
N ASN A 216 -5.98 -7.67 -4.10
CA ASN A 216 -5.57 -8.66 -3.10
C ASN A 216 -5.47 -10.07 -3.71
N THR A 217 -6.25 -10.37 -4.76
CA THR A 217 -6.20 -11.64 -5.50
C THR A 217 -4.79 -11.94 -6.00
N ASN A 218 -4.06 -10.92 -6.45
CA ASN A 218 -2.68 -11.06 -6.91
C ASN A 218 -1.79 -11.68 -5.83
N TYR A 219 -1.92 -11.24 -4.59
CA TYR A 219 -1.05 -11.68 -3.50
C TYR A 219 -1.43 -13.04 -2.92
N ILE A 220 -2.70 -13.45 -3.06
CA ILE A 220 -3.11 -14.82 -2.78
C ILE A 220 -2.54 -15.77 -3.86
N LEU A 221 -2.57 -15.38 -5.15
CA LEU A 221 -1.92 -16.13 -6.24
C LEU A 221 -0.40 -16.26 -6.02
N LEU A 222 0.28 -15.18 -5.58
CA LEU A 222 1.70 -15.25 -5.22
C LEU A 222 1.97 -16.23 -4.08
N GLY A 223 1.08 -16.33 -3.10
CA GLY A 223 1.13 -17.36 -2.05
C GLY A 223 1.07 -18.76 -2.64
N GLU A 224 0.17 -19.02 -3.58
CA GLU A 224 0.07 -20.34 -4.22
C GLU A 224 1.25 -20.65 -5.15
N ILE A 225 1.84 -19.66 -5.82
CA ILE A 225 3.11 -19.82 -6.55
C ILE A 225 4.23 -20.21 -5.59
N LEU A 226 4.35 -19.53 -4.43
CA LEU A 226 5.32 -19.92 -3.39
C LEU A 226 5.11 -21.36 -2.93
N ARG A 227 3.87 -21.78 -2.67
CA ARG A 227 3.52 -23.17 -2.32
C ARG A 227 3.99 -24.13 -3.40
N LYS A 228 3.71 -23.83 -4.67
CA LYS A 228 4.07 -24.68 -5.82
C LYS A 228 5.57 -24.87 -5.97
N VAL A 229 6.34 -23.78 -5.92
CA VAL A 229 7.80 -23.86 -6.18
C VAL A 229 8.64 -24.32 -4.99
N THR A 230 8.07 -24.31 -3.78
CA THR A 230 8.79 -24.69 -2.57
C THR A 230 8.25 -25.95 -1.90
N GLY A 231 7.03 -26.37 -2.21
CA GLY A 231 6.33 -27.46 -1.51
C GLY A 231 5.94 -27.13 -0.07
N GLN A 232 6.11 -25.87 0.37
CA GLN A 232 5.84 -25.42 1.73
C GLN A 232 4.58 -24.55 1.78
N ASP A 233 3.94 -24.54 2.95
CA ASP A 233 2.92 -23.55 3.24
C ASP A 233 3.50 -22.12 3.16
N PRO A 234 2.89 -21.18 2.39
CA PRO A 234 3.49 -19.86 2.15
C PRO A 234 3.61 -19.01 3.42
N GLU A 235 2.67 -19.08 4.36
CA GLU A 235 2.77 -18.35 5.62
C GLU A 235 3.92 -18.87 6.49
N ARG A 236 4.12 -20.19 6.53
CA ARG A 236 5.27 -20.82 7.21
C ARG A 236 6.60 -20.46 6.54
N LEU A 237 6.62 -20.42 5.21
CA LEU A 237 7.80 -20.02 4.44
C LEU A 237 8.17 -18.57 4.76
N ILE A 238 7.21 -17.65 4.71
CA ILE A 238 7.41 -16.23 5.04
C ILE A 238 7.86 -16.08 6.50
N ALA A 239 7.22 -16.80 7.43
CA ALA A 239 7.62 -16.79 8.83
C ALA A 239 9.07 -17.24 9.03
N LYS A 240 9.51 -18.24 8.28
CA LYS A 240 10.87 -18.77 8.36
C LYS A 240 11.90 -17.88 7.67
N ASP A 241 11.67 -17.54 6.41
CA ASP A 241 12.69 -16.98 5.54
C ASP A 241 12.69 -15.44 5.54
N VAL A 242 11.63 -14.81 6.07
CA VAL A 242 11.52 -13.35 6.17
C VAL A 242 11.43 -12.91 7.64
N ILE A 243 10.40 -13.32 8.38
CA ILE A 243 10.14 -12.82 9.74
C ILE A 243 11.29 -13.18 10.69
N ARG A 244 11.63 -14.44 10.80
CA ARG A 244 12.73 -14.89 11.68
C ARG A 244 14.09 -14.39 11.21
N ARG A 245 14.33 -14.32 9.91
CA ARG A 245 15.58 -13.80 9.36
C ARG A 245 15.78 -12.31 9.65
N ALA A 246 14.71 -11.53 9.65
CA ALA A 246 14.73 -10.13 10.05
C ALA A 246 14.77 -9.93 11.58
N GLY A 247 14.71 -11.00 12.38
CA GLY A 247 14.75 -10.94 13.85
C GLY A 247 13.48 -10.38 14.49
N LEU A 248 12.32 -10.46 13.82
CA LEU A 248 11.05 -9.94 14.32
C LEU A 248 10.46 -10.89 15.36
N ARG A 249 10.10 -10.37 16.53
CA ARG A 249 9.64 -11.16 17.68
C ARG A 249 8.14 -11.13 17.87
N ASP A 250 7.51 -10.05 17.42
CA ASP A 250 6.09 -9.76 17.62
C ASP A 250 5.28 -9.83 16.31
N THR A 251 5.91 -10.37 15.25
CA THR A 251 5.32 -10.50 13.92
C THR A 251 4.99 -11.96 13.61
N TYR A 252 3.73 -12.24 13.24
CA TYR A 252 3.28 -13.59 12.93
C TYR A 252 2.00 -13.63 12.09
N PHE A 253 1.74 -14.75 11.43
CA PHE A 253 0.45 -15.07 10.84
C PHE A 253 -0.45 -15.74 11.89
N PRO A 254 -1.68 -15.23 12.13
CA PRO A 254 -2.58 -15.82 13.11
C PRO A 254 -3.22 -17.14 12.65
N GLY A 255 -3.18 -17.45 11.34
CA GLY A 255 -3.88 -18.58 10.76
C GLY A 255 -5.38 -18.46 10.95
N THR A 256 -6.02 -19.49 11.53
CA THR A 256 -7.46 -19.51 11.83
C THR A 256 -7.83 -18.93 13.19
N ASP A 257 -6.84 -18.57 14.03
CA ASP A 257 -7.10 -17.96 15.34
C ASP A 257 -7.66 -16.54 15.13
N PRO A 258 -8.90 -16.25 15.57
CA PRO A 258 -9.49 -14.92 15.41
C PRO A 258 -8.93 -13.88 16.37
N HIS A 259 -8.13 -14.29 17.36
CA HIS A 259 -7.57 -13.40 18.37
C HIS A 259 -6.14 -12.98 18.05
N ILE A 260 -5.78 -11.80 18.52
CA ILE A 260 -4.37 -11.36 18.55
C ILE A 260 -3.74 -11.87 19.83
N ARG A 261 -2.58 -12.54 19.71
CA ARG A 261 -1.83 -13.03 20.88
C ARG A 261 -1.07 -11.89 21.53
N GLY A 262 -1.19 -11.77 22.83
CA GLY A 262 -0.49 -10.77 23.65
C GLY A 262 -1.22 -9.41 23.70
N ALA A 263 -0.51 -8.40 24.17
CA ALA A 263 -1.08 -7.06 24.36
C ALA A 263 -1.41 -6.40 23.02
N HIS A 264 -2.65 -5.94 22.87
CA HIS A 264 -3.16 -5.28 21.67
C HIS A 264 -4.26 -4.28 22.01
N ALA A 265 -4.54 -3.35 21.09
CA ALA A 265 -5.69 -2.46 21.17
C ALA A 265 -6.96 -3.14 20.66
N ARG A 266 -8.12 -2.70 21.13
CA ARG A 266 -9.40 -2.92 20.43
C ARG A 266 -9.37 -2.20 19.10
N MET A 267 -10.07 -2.70 18.09
CA MET A 267 -10.07 -2.20 16.71
C MET A 267 -11.48 -1.78 16.33
N TYR A 268 -11.66 -0.50 16.05
CA TYR A 268 -12.97 0.11 15.83
C TYR A 268 -13.17 0.48 14.36
N GLU A 269 -14.27 0.07 13.79
CA GLU A 269 -14.61 0.26 12.37
C GLU A 269 -15.84 1.13 12.22
N SER A 270 -15.72 2.23 11.48
CA SER A 270 -16.81 3.14 11.15
C SER A 270 -17.43 2.87 9.78
N PHE A 271 -16.71 2.21 8.89
CA PHE A 271 -17.15 1.86 7.54
C PHE A 271 -17.72 3.05 6.76
N TYR A 272 -17.01 4.20 6.79
CA TYR A 272 -17.39 5.45 6.12
C TYR A 272 -18.75 6.01 6.59
N GLY A 273 -19.10 5.77 7.85
CA GLY A 273 -20.35 6.21 8.43
C GLY A 273 -21.51 5.21 8.36
N LEU A 274 -21.30 4.05 7.75
CA LEU A 274 -22.30 2.98 7.78
C LEU A 274 -22.46 2.37 9.19
N ILE A 275 -21.43 2.50 10.02
CA ILE A 275 -21.42 2.05 11.42
C ILE A 275 -21.19 3.28 12.30
N ASP A 276 -22.25 3.75 12.97
CA ASP A 276 -22.20 4.88 13.88
C ASP A 276 -23.04 4.57 15.12
N PRO A 277 -22.47 4.53 16.34
CA PRO A 277 -21.02 4.70 16.62
C PRO A 277 -20.18 3.54 16.08
N PRO A 278 -18.85 3.78 15.86
CA PRO A 278 -17.91 2.76 15.40
C PRO A 278 -17.94 1.49 16.24
N ARG A 279 -17.96 0.31 15.60
CA ARG A 279 -18.09 -1.00 16.25
C ARG A 279 -16.74 -1.66 16.43
N ASP A 280 -16.60 -2.46 17.50
CA ASP A 280 -15.43 -3.30 17.77
C ASP A 280 -15.35 -4.50 16.82
N TYR A 281 -14.31 -4.50 16.00
CA TYR A 281 -13.92 -5.59 15.10
C TYR A 281 -12.56 -6.19 15.49
N SER A 282 -12.22 -6.26 16.77
CA SER A 282 -10.94 -6.81 17.24
C SER A 282 -10.82 -8.32 16.99
N ILE A 283 -11.94 -9.04 16.97
CA ILE A 283 -11.97 -10.51 16.92
C ILE A 283 -12.61 -10.96 15.61
N TYR A 284 -11.80 -11.50 14.69
CA TYR A 284 -12.24 -12.11 13.44
C TYR A 284 -11.14 -12.96 12.80
N ASN A 285 -11.55 -13.96 12.01
CA ASN A 285 -10.64 -14.85 11.30
C ASN A 285 -9.96 -14.12 10.12
N MET A 286 -8.62 -14.18 10.05
CA MET A 286 -7.83 -13.46 9.04
C MET A 286 -7.50 -14.29 7.79
N THR A 287 -8.03 -15.50 7.64
CA THR A 287 -7.74 -16.32 6.46
C THR A 287 -8.16 -15.67 5.14
N TRP A 288 -9.15 -14.76 5.17
CA TRP A 288 -9.49 -13.95 4.02
C TRP A 288 -8.37 -12.98 3.59
N GLY A 289 -7.49 -12.59 4.50
CA GLY A 289 -6.33 -11.75 4.20
C GLY A 289 -5.13 -12.55 3.68
N GLY A 290 -4.89 -13.75 4.25
CA GLY A 290 -3.80 -14.65 3.85
C GLY A 290 -2.48 -13.95 3.57
N THR A 291 -1.80 -14.32 2.49
CA THR A 291 -0.56 -13.69 2.02
C THR A 291 -0.72 -12.25 1.49
N ALA A 292 -1.94 -11.75 1.40
CA ALA A 292 -2.24 -10.36 1.03
C ALA A 292 -2.37 -9.42 2.23
N GLY A 293 -2.77 -9.93 3.44
CA GLY A 293 -3.15 -9.00 4.50
C GLY A 293 -3.24 -9.55 5.93
N ALA A 294 -2.78 -10.79 6.22
CA ALA A 294 -3.12 -11.44 7.49
C ALA A 294 -2.12 -11.22 8.64
N LEU A 295 -0.96 -10.58 8.42
CA LEU A 295 0.05 -10.42 9.47
C LEU A 295 -0.44 -9.58 10.66
N VAL A 296 0.00 -9.99 11.82
CA VAL A 296 0.03 -9.21 13.07
C VAL A 296 1.47 -8.78 13.31
N SER A 297 1.69 -7.53 13.72
CA SER A 297 3.03 -6.99 14.02
C SER A 297 2.95 -5.84 15.05
N THR A 298 4.09 -5.19 15.29
CA THR A 298 4.25 -3.95 16.06
C THR A 298 4.96 -2.89 15.21
N PRO A 299 4.83 -1.60 15.49
CA PRO A 299 5.60 -0.55 14.82
C PRO A 299 7.11 -0.78 14.88
N GLN A 300 7.63 -1.30 15.99
CA GLN A 300 9.05 -1.59 16.20
C GLN A 300 9.56 -2.70 15.26
N ASP A 301 8.78 -3.78 15.13
CA ASP A 301 9.10 -4.88 14.21
C ASP A 301 9.03 -4.40 12.76
N LEU A 302 8.04 -3.58 12.38
CA LEU A 302 7.93 -3.03 11.04
C LEU A 302 9.14 -2.14 10.69
N ASN A 303 9.59 -1.28 11.60
CA ASN A 303 10.81 -0.49 11.41
C ASN A 303 12.05 -1.38 11.24
N THR A 304 12.14 -2.45 12.03
CA THR A 304 13.23 -3.44 11.92
C THR A 304 13.19 -4.16 10.57
N PHE A 305 12.00 -4.54 10.11
CA PHE A 305 11.78 -5.19 8.83
C PHE A 305 12.19 -4.30 7.64
N TYR A 306 11.67 -3.07 7.57
CA TYR A 306 11.99 -2.16 6.45
C TYR A 306 13.46 -1.77 6.44
N ARG A 307 14.09 -1.62 7.60
CA ARG A 307 15.53 -1.44 7.66
C ARG A 307 16.27 -2.63 7.05
N ALA A 308 16.01 -3.84 7.54
CA ALA A 308 16.67 -5.05 7.05
C ALA A 308 16.43 -5.28 5.55
N LEU A 309 15.24 -4.91 5.04
CA LEU A 309 14.94 -4.98 3.62
C LEU A 309 15.78 -3.99 2.81
N LEU A 310 15.76 -2.71 3.20
CA LEU A 310 16.35 -1.64 2.41
C LEU A 310 17.87 -1.55 2.52
N THR A 311 18.46 -2.14 3.57
CA THR A 311 19.92 -2.32 3.70
C THR A 311 20.44 -3.59 3.02
N GLY A 312 19.57 -4.43 2.42
CA GLY A 312 19.97 -5.61 1.67
C GLY A 312 20.14 -6.89 2.50
N ASP A 313 19.78 -6.89 3.80
CA ASP A 313 19.92 -8.08 4.66
C ASP A 313 18.95 -9.21 4.27
N LEU A 314 17.82 -8.87 3.64
CA LEU A 314 16.77 -9.81 3.25
C LEU A 314 16.83 -10.23 1.79
N LEU A 315 17.33 -9.36 0.90
CA LEU A 315 17.40 -9.57 -0.55
C LEU A 315 18.81 -9.22 -1.08
N PRO A 316 19.31 -9.95 -2.08
CA PRO A 316 20.45 -9.49 -2.86
C PRO A 316 20.13 -8.16 -3.57
N GLN A 317 21.14 -7.33 -3.83
CA GLN A 317 20.97 -6.01 -4.41
C GLN A 317 20.15 -6.02 -5.71
N ARG A 318 20.43 -6.97 -6.61
CA ARG A 318 19.67 -7.14 -7.86
C ARG A 318 18.17 -7.25 -7.64
N GLN A 319 17.72 -8.04 -6.65
CA GLN A 319 16.31 -8.21 -6.35
C GLN A 319 15.72 -6.97 -5.65
N LEU A 320 16.52 -6.29 -4.84
CA LEU A 320 16.10 -5.03 -4.23
C LEU A 320 15.90 -3.93 -5.28
N ASP A 321 16.79 -3.85 -6.28
CA ASP A 321 16.65 -2.91 -7.40
C ASP A 321 15.39 -3.21 -8.23
N GLN A 322 15.12 -4.49 -8.52
CA GLN A 322 13.86 -4.88 -9.18
C GLN A 322 12.64 -4.54 -8.33
N MET A 323 12.71 -4.74 -7.02
CA MET A 323 11.62 -4.40 -6.09
C MET A 323 11.28 -2.92 -6.13
N ARG A 324 12.28 -2.06 -6.31
CA ARG A 324 12.14 -0.59 -6.39
C ARG A 324 11.84 -0.07 -7.80
N THR A 325 11.86 -0.91 -8.84
CA THR A 325 11.39 -0.53 -10.17
C THR A 325 9.89 -0.38 -10.13
N ALA A 326 9.42 0.86 -10.15
CA ALA A 326 8.05 1.20 -9.81
C ALA A 326 7.24 1.65 -11.02
N TYR A 327 5.93 1.42 -10.96
CA TYR A 327 4.90 1.95 -11.86
C TYR A 327 4.34 3.25 -11.24
N ASP A 328 4.20 4.30 -12.04
CA ASP A 328 3.61 5.57 -11.62
C ASP A 328 2.08 5.43 -11.51
N VAL A 329 1.57 5.44 -10.29
CA VAL A 329 0.12 5.46 -10.03
C VAL A 329 -0.35 6.90 -10.07
N LYS A 330 -1.32 7.17 -10.94
CA LYS A 330 -1.84 8.51 -11.21
C LYS A 330 -3.27 8.64 -10.74
N ASP A 331 -3.62 9.84 -10.29
CA ASP A 331 -5.00 10.22 -10.04
C ASP A 331 -5.75 10.57 -11.34
N GLU A 332 -7.02 10.92 -11.22
CA GLU A 332 -7.89 11.31 -12.34
C GLU A 332 -7.39 12.57 -13.09
N THR A 333 -6.54 13.38 -12.47
CA THR A 333 -5.91 14.56 -13.08
C THR A 333 -4.63 14.21 -13.85
N GLY A 334 -4.14 12.95 -13.74
CA GLY A 334 -2.88 12.48 -14.30
C GLY A 334 -1.66 12.79 -13.43
N ALA A 335 -1.84 13.34 -12.24
CA ALA A 335 -0.76 13.55 -11.28
C ALA A 335 -0.34 12.23 -10.63
N VAL A 336 0.98 12.01 -10.48
CA VAL A 336 1.52 10.83 -9.79
C VAL A 336 1.28 10.98 -8.28
N VAL A 337 0.47 10.10 -7.71
CA VAL A 337 0.14 10.09 -6.27
C VAL A 337 1.06 9.16 -5.48
N LEU A 338 1.55 8.11 -6.11
CA LEU A 338 2.59 7.23 -5.56
C LEU A 338 3.26 6.43 -6.68
N ARG A 339 4.39 5.79 -6.35
CA ARG A 339 5.09 4.88 -7.27
C ARG A 339 5.09 3.48 -6.68
N TYR A 340 4.43 2.53 -7.34
CA TYR A 340 4.27 1.17 -6.82
C TYR A 340 5.25 0.19 -7.47
N GLY A 341 6.17 -0.34 -6.65
CA GLY A 341 7.13 -1.36 -7.04
C GLY A 341 6.61 -2.80 -6.87
N LEU A 342 7.49 -3.74 -6.56
CA LEU A 342 7.10 -5.13 -6.34
C LEU A 342 6.73 -5.36 -4.86
N GLY A 343 5.49 -5.04 -4.48
CA GLY A 343 4.99 -5.18 -3.12
C GLY A 343 5.51 -4.15 -2.12
N ILE A 344 5.97 -3.04 -2.62
CA ILE A 344 6.40 -1.87 -1.89
C ILE A 344 6.07 -0.63 -2.71
N PHE A 345 5.75 0.47 -2.08
CA PHE A 345 5.58 1.73 -2.80
C PHE A 345 6.52 2.81 -2.29
N SER A 346 6.69 3.86 -3.09
CA SER A 346 7.35 5.09 -2.72
C SER A 346 6.38 6.26 -2.82
N LEU A 347 6.44 7.14 -1.85
CA LEU A 347 5.78 8.44 -1.88
C LEU A 347 6.80 9.55 -1.60
N ASP A 348 6.51 10.74 -2.10
CA ASP A 348 7.37 11.89 -1.89
C ASP A 348 7.09 12.50 -0.50
N THR A 349 8.15 12.83 0.22
CA THR A 349 8.13 13.52 1.51
C THR A 349 8.95 14.81 1.42
N PRO A 350 8.86 15.72 2.40
CA PRO A 350 9.66 16.94 2.41
C PRO A 350 11.19 16.74 2.37
N CYS A 351 11.65 15.52 2.65
CA CYS A 351 13.08 15.16 2.66
C CYS A 351 13.47 14.15 1.57
N GLY A 352 12.61 13.92 0.60
CA GLY A 352 12.82 12.99 -0.50
C GLY A 352 11.89 11.78 -0.45
N PRO A 353 12.08 10.79 -1.33
CA PRO A 353 11.20 9.62 -1.40
C PRO A 353 11.33 8.76 -0.14
N ALA A 354 10.19 8.24 0.34
CA ALA A 354 10.14 7.23 1.39
C ALA A 354 9.51 5.94 0.84
N TRP A 355 10.09 4.80 1.18
CA TRP A 355 9.68 3.49 0.71
C TRP A 355 9.01 2.67 1.81
N GLY A 356 7.93 2.00 1.49
CA GLY A 356 7.24 1.16 2.45
C GLY A 356 5.90 0.66 1.96
N HIS A 357 4.99 0.44 2.88
CA HIS A 357 3.61 0.07 2.58
C HIS A 357 2.67 0.54 3.69
N ASP A 358 1.44 0.79 3.33
CA ASP A 358 0.33 0.98 4.25
C ASP A 358 -0.48 -0.31 4.42
N GLY A 359 -1.45 -0.29 5.31
CA GLY A 359 -2.34 -1.42 5.47
C GLY A 359 -3.59 -1.05 6.24
N GLY A 360 -4.71 -1.52 5.72
CA GLY A 360 -6.01 -1.40 6.38
C GLY A 360 -6.70 -2.77 6.46
N VAL A 361 -7.29 -3.03 7.60
CA VAL A 361 -8.23 -4.12 7.84
C VAL A 361 -9.37 -3.59 8.70
N TRP A 362 -10.32 -4.44 9.06
CA TRP A 362 -11.44 -3.98 9.88
C TRP A 362 -10.95 -3.43 11.22
N GLY A 363 -11.09 -2.12 11.41
CA GLY A 363 -10.75 -1.39 12.61
C GLY A 363 -9.27 -1.15 12.90
N ALA A 364 -8.36 -1.58 12.05
CA ALA A 364 -6.93 -1.33 12.21
C ALA A 364 -6.29 -0.73 10.96
N GLY A 365 -5.63 0.39 11.12
CA GLY A 365 -4.83 1.05 10.08
C GLY A 365 -3.35 1.08 10.44
N THR A 366 -2.51 1.01 9.43
CA THR A 366 -1.04 0.96 9.56
C THR A 366 -0.39 1.72 8.41
N ILE A 367 0.68 2.41 8.70
CA ILE A 367 1.64 2.87 7.69
C ILE A 367 3.05 2.60 8.21
N ALA A 368 3.93 2.12 7.35
CA ALA A 368 5.34 1.89 7.69
C ALA A 368 6.22 2.27 6.50
N LEU A 369 7.10 3.24 6.71
CA LEU A 369 7.95 3.84 5.70
C LEU A 369 9.39 3.93 6.18
N SER A 370 10.32 3.96 5.24
CA SER A 370 11.75 4.14 5.49
C SER A 370 12.38 5.02 4.42
N SER A 371 13.43 5.75 4.80
CA SER A 371 14.34 6.38 3.83
C SER A 371 14.95 5.32 2.90
N PRO A 372 15.34 5.69 1.66
CA PRO A 372 15.86 4.72 0.68
C PRO A 372 17.11 3.97 1.13
N ASP A 373 17.91 4.57 2.01
CA ASP A 373 19.15 4.03 2.58
C ASP A 373 18.92 3.18 3.85
N GLY A 374 17.66 3.06 4.32
CA GLY A 374 17.33 2.31 5.51
C GLY A 374 17.84 2.93 6.82
N THR A 375 18.22 4.22 6.84
CA THR A 375 18.73 4.87 8.06
C THR A 375 17.60 5.43 8.93
N ARG A 376 16.52 5.91 8.32
CA ARG A 376 15.37 6.47 9.00
C ARG A 376 14.12 5.66 8.75
N GLN A 377 13.40 5.27 9.79
CA GLN A 377 12.16 4.51 9.74
C GLN A 377 11.07 5.17 10.56
N PHE A 378 9.85 4.96 10.09
CA PHE A 378 8.62 5.35 10.74
C PHE A 378 7.58 4.26 10.56
N ALA A 379 6.92 3.87 11.64
CA ALA A 379 5.73 3.03 11.58
C ALA A 379 4.69 3.53 12.58
N LEU A 380 3.44 3.55 12.15
CA LEU A 380 2.30 3.99 12.94
C LEU A 380 1.17 2.98 12.79
N GLY A 381 0.52 2.63 13.90
CA GLY A 381 -0.74 1.92 13.95
C GLY A 381 -1.82 2.75 14.62
N HIS A 382 -3.06 2.63 14.14
CA HIS A 382 -4.22 3.25 14.77
C HIS A 382 -5.40 2.30 14.81
N ASN A 383 -6.31 2.51 15.76
CA ASN A 383 -7.40 1.59 16.06
C ASN A 383 -8.80 2.12 15.71
N LEU A 384 -8.90 3.07 14.81
CA LEU A 384 -10.14 3.51 14.18
C LEU A 384 -9.92 3.64 12.68
N THR A 385 -10.72 2.96 11.86
CA THR A 385 -10.59 2.98 10.40
C THR A 385 -11.87 3.38 9.70
N LYS A 386 -11.73 3.84 8.46
CA LYS A 386 -12.80 4.31 7.56
C LYS A 386 -13.73 5.31 8.24
N TYR A 387 -13.11 6.24 9.00
CA TYR A 387 -13.78 7.30 9.73
C TYR A 387 -14.21 8.47 8.84
N GLN A 388 -13.66 8.57 7.63
CA GLN A 388 -14.05 9.56 6.64
C GLN A 388 -15.54 9.43 6.31
N ARG A 389 -16.17 10.50 5.86
CA ARG A 389 -17.56 10.54 5.40
C ARG A 389 -17.60 10.89 3.92
N LEU A 390 -18.56 10.33 3.20
CA LEU A 390 -18.85 10.79 1.85
C LEU A 390 -19.40 12.22 1.91
N ASN A 391 -19.01 13.03 0.93
CA ASN A 391 -19.60 14.34 0.71
C ASN A 391 -21.11 14.21 0.38
N GLU A 392 -21.85 15.31 0.41
CA GLU A 392 -23.30 15.31 0.13
C GLU A 392 -23.64 14.74 -1.25
N ALA A 393 -22.75 14.90 -2.23
CA ALA A 393 -22.94 14.36 -3.58
C ALA A 393 -22.62 12.85 -3.67
N GLY A 394 -22.04 12.25 -2.64
CA GLY A 394 -21.63 10.83 -2.65
C GLY A 394 -20.50 10.50 -3.62
N THR A 395 -19.74 11.50 -4.09
CA THR A 395 -18.74 11.35 -5.14
C THR A 395 -17.29 11.32 -4.63
N ALA A 396 -17.05 11.80 -3.42
CA ALA A 396 -15.73 11.84 -2.79
C ALA A 396 -15.86 11.77 -1.27
N PHE A 397 -14.76 11.51 -0.59
CA PHE A 397 -14.70 11.65 0.87
C PHE A 397 -14.38 13.09 1.24
N ASP A 398 -15.06 13.58 2.27
CA ASP A 398 -14.71 14.85 2.89
C ASP A 398 -13.34 14.73 3.58
N PRO A 399 -12.49 15.76 3.48
CA PRO A 399 -11.23 15.80 4.22
C PRO A 399 -11.47 15.63 5.72
N HIS A 400 -10.73 14.71 6.35
CA HIS A 400 -10.82 14.52 7.79
C HIS A 400 -9.57 15.06 8.49
N PRO A 401 -9.68 15.78 9.63
CA PRO A 401 -8.52 16.34 10.34
C PRO A 401 -7.43 15.32 10.69
N ALA A 402 -7.83 14.07 10.97
CA ALA A 402 -6.90 12.99 11.28
C ALA A 402 -5.93 12.67 10.13
N ASP A 403 -6.37 12.79 8.87
CA ASP A 403 -5.52 12.53 7.71
C ASP A 403 -4.38 13.53 7.62
N ALA A 404 -4.69 14.83 7.89
CA ALA A 404 -3.67 15.88 7.96
C ALA A 404 -2.71 15.65 9.14
N ALA A 405 -3.25 15.37 10.32
CA ALA A 405 -2.44 15.14 11.52
C ALA A 405 -1.50 13.93 11.36
N MET A 406 -1.96 12.83 10.76
CA MET A 406 -1.11 11.66 10.48
C MET A 406 -0.03 11.97 9.46
N ARG A 407 -0.33 12.76 8.42
CA ARG A 407 0.65 13.21 7.42
C ARG A 407 1.72 14.08 8.06
N ASP A 408 1.33 15.05 8.87
CA ASP A 408 2.25 15.93 9.56
C ASP A 408 3.14 15.15 10.53
N TYR A 409 2.57 14.19 11.25
CA TYR A 409 3.32 13.28 12.12
C TYR A 409 4.32 12.42 11.32
N ARG A 410 3.91 11.85 10.17
CA ARG A 410 4.80 11.12 9.26
C ARG A 410 5.99 11.97 8.84
N ASP A 411 5.74 13.20 8.41
CA ASP A 411 6.78 14.10 7.90
C ASP A 411 7.70 14.56 9.02
N GLN A 412 7.17 14.79 10.23
CA GLN A 412 7.98 15.04 11.41
C GLN A 412 8.87 13.82 11.74
N ALA A 413 8.32 12.60 11.70
CA ALA A 413 9.05 11.38 12.02
C ALA A 413 10.15 11.06 11.00
N LEU A 414 9.86 11.23 9.69
CA LEU A 414 10.80 10.92 8.61
C LEU A 414 11.79 12.06 8.33
N CYS A 415 11.36 13.32 8.48
CA CYS A 415 12.14 14.46 8.01
C CYS A 415 12.57 15.42 9.12
N GLY A 416 12.06 15.27 10.35
CA GLY A 416 12.29 16.22 11.44
C GLY A 416 11.60 17.57 11.22
N ARG A 417 10.61 17.63 10.34
CA ARG A 417 9.82 18.83 10.03
C ARG A 417 8.50 18.43 9.37
N THR A 418 7.47 19.25 9.57
CA THR A 418 6.23 19.17 8.79
C THR A 418 6.40 19.93 7.47
N ALA A 419 5.74 19.49 6.41
CA ALA A 419 5.65 20.25 5.17
C ALA A 419 4.84 21.55 5.42
N PRO A 420 5.14 22.67 4.72
CA PRO A 420 4.18 23.74 4.60
C PRO A 420 2.86 23.14 4.08
N GLN A 421 1.74 23.47 4.72
CA GLN A 421 0.43 22.91 4.36
C GLN A 421 0.15 23.07 2.86
N ALA A 422 0.34 22.00 2.09
CA ALA A 422 -0.25 21.90 0.78
C ALA A 422 -1.75 21.57 0.97
N PRO A 423 -2.65 22.06 0.10
CA PRO A 423 -4.05 21.73 0.19
C PRO A 423 -4.20 20.19 0.18
N ALA A 424 -5.03 19.70 1.09
CA ALA A 424 -5.24 18.26 1.33
C ALA A 424 -5.76 17.59 0.06
N LYS A 425 -4.86 16.95 -0.69
CA LYS A 425 -5.20 16.05 -1.83
C LYS A 425 -4.84 14.59 -1.56
N ASP A 426 -4.06 14.33 -0.51
CA ASP A 426 -3.57 12.98 -0.24
C ASP A 426 -4.21 12.45 1.03
N SER A 427 -5.13 11.49 0.89
CA SER A 427 -5.44 10.58 1.99
C SER A 427 -4.16 9.84 2.35
N ILE A 428 -3.85 9.70 3.64
CA ILE A 428 -2.73 8.85 4.13
C ILE A 428 -3.01 7.38 3.84
N GLU A 429 -4.26 7.06 3.60
CA GLU A 429 -4.68 5.77 3.14
C GLU A 429 -4.24 5.60 1.68
N GLY A 430 -3.12 4.91 1.47
CA GLY A 430 -2.63 4.51 0.17
C GLY A 430 -3.59 3.55 -0.55
N PRO A 431 -3.15 2.89 -1.63
CA PRO A 431 -3.99 2.05 -2.49
C PRO A 431 -4.80 0.97 -1.78
N ALA A 432 -4.35 0.55 -0.59
CA ALA A 432 -5.07 -0.43 0.23
C ALA A 432 -6.40 0.11 0.79
N ALA A 433 -6.52 1.41 0.93
CA ALA A 433 -7.72 2.07 1.42
C ALA A 433 -8.70 2.48 0.32
N LEU A 434 -8.27 2.55 -0.93
CA LEU A 434 -9.15 2.64 -2.09
C LEU A 434 -9.87 1.29 -2.25
N SER A 435 -10.68 0.99 -1.24
CA SER A 435 -11.44 -0.24 -1.09
C SER A 435 -12.40 -0.42 -2.28
N PRO A 436 -12.61 -1.67 -2.75
CA PRO A 436 -13.66 -2.00 -3.72
C PRO A 436 -15.09 -1.63 -3.25
N VAL A 437 -15.22 -1.14 -2.03
CA VAL A 437 -16.48 -0.62 -1.45
C VAL A 437 -16.80 0.78 -1.94
N LEU A 438 -15.80 1.58 -2.35
CA LEU A 438 -15.99 2.97 -2.78
C LEU A 438 -17.04 3.09 -3.90
N PRO A 439 -17.01 2.29 -5.00
CA PRO A 439 -18.02 2.38 -6.03
C PRO A 439 -19.45 2.09 -5.55
N ALA A 440 -19.60 1.24 -4.54
CA ALA A 440 -20.91 0.92 -3.98
C ALA A 440 -21.48 2.01 -3.08
N LEU A 441 -20.60 2.78 -2.43
CA LEU A 441 -20.97 3.92 -1.59
C LEU A 441 -21.26 5.16 -2.44
N THR A 442 -20.54 5.35 -3.54
CA THR A 442 -20.72 6.48 -4.47
C THR A 442 -21.86 6.27 -5.48
N ALA A 443 -22.39 5.06 -5.63
CA ALA A 443 -23.50 4.75 -6.53
C ALA A 443 -24.90 4.94 -5.88
N ARG A 444 -24.99 5.50 -4.68
CA ARG A 444 -26.24 5.88 -3.98
C ARG A 444 -26.55 7.34 -4.16
#